data_08041d2c3e98c57a4450da13a16ee861
#
_entry.id   08041d2c3e98c57a4450da13a16ee861
#
_cell.length_a   1.000
_cell.length_b   1.000
_cell.length_c   1.000
_cell.angle_alpha   90.00
_cell.angle_beta   90.00
_cell.angle_gamma   90.00
#
_symmetry.space_group_name_H-M   'P 1'
#
loop_
_entity.id
_entity.type
_entity.pdbx_description
1 polymer ?
#
loop_
_entity_poly.entity_id
_entity_poly.type
_entity_poly.pdbx_seq_one_letter_code
_entity_poly.pdbx_strand_id
1 'polypeptide(L)'
;MAETDLYAPVKQFLEAQGYAVKGEIGACDVVGVRGAEDAVVVELKERLNFALLLQAVDRLNISPLVYVAFRIGKGQSATWRSRRKQVLSLFRRLGLGL
;
A
#
# COMPACT_ATOMS: atom_id res chain seq x y z
N MET A 1 -3.86 14.65 9.47
CA MET A 1 -2.57 13.99 9.38
C MET A 1 -2.24 13.71 7.92
N ALA A 2 -1.00 13.91 7.55
CA ALA A 2 -0.56 13.75 6.18
C ALA A 2 -0.21 12.30 5.86
N GLU A 3 -0.17 11.97 4.57
CA GLU A 3 0.22 10.63 4.11
C GLU A 3 1.62 10.27 4.58
N THR A 4 2.48 11.26 4.80
CA THR A 4 3.83 11.06 5.32
C THR A 4 3.84 10.39 6.69
N ASP A 5 2.75 10.49 7.46
CA ASP A 5 2.65 9.82 8.75
C ASP A 5 2.55 8.30 8.62
N LEU A 6 2.19 7.82 7.44
CA LEU A 6 2.13 6.38 7.16
C LEU A 6 3.48 5.82 6.72
N TYR A 7 4.40 6.67 6.30
CA TYR A 7 5.68 6.24 5.74
C TYR A 7 6.53 5.48 6.78
N ALA A 8 6.69 6.05 7.96
CA ALA A 8 7.55 5.43 8.97
C ALA A 8 7.09 4.03 9.39
N PRO A 9 5.80 3.80 9.71
CA PRO A 9 5.34 2.46 10.03
C PRO A 9 5.53 1.46 8.89
N VAL A 10 5.26 1.86 7.66
CA VAL A 10 5.43 0.99 6.49
C VAL A 10 6.90 0.67 6.28
N LYS A 11 7.78 1.68 6.39
CA LYS A 11 9.21 1.50 6.26
C LYS A 11 9.72 0.50 7.31
N GLN A 12 9.34 0.67 8.57
CA GLN A 12 9.75 -0.22 9.65
C GLN A 12 9.27 -1.64 9.40
N PHE A 13 8.04 -1.80 8.93
CA PHE A 13 7.49 -3.11 8.63
C PHE A 13 8.29 -3.83 7.54
N LEU A 14 8.63 -3.12 6.48
CA LEU A 14 9.41 -3.70 5.38
C LEU A 14 10.85 -3.98 5.80
N GLU A 15 11.49 -3.06 6.53
CA GLU A 15 12.86 -3.25 6.98
C GLU A 15 12.97 -4.45 7.93
N ALA A 16 11.96 -4.69 8.76
CA ALA A 16 11.93 -5.85 9.63
C ALA A 16 11.91 -7.16 8.84
N GLN A 17 11.47 -7.13 7.61
CA GLN A 17 11.45 -8.29 6.72
C GLN A 17 12.67 -8.36 5.80
N GLY A 18 13.64 -7.49 6.01
CA GLY A 18 14.90 -7.51 5.25
C GLY A 18 14.92 -6.66 4.00
N TYR A 19 13.91 -5.82 3.78
CA TYR A 19 13.89 -4.93 2.60
C TYR A 19 14.71 -3.68 2.85
N ALA A 20 15.41 -3.22 1.80
CA ALA A 20 15.98 -1.89 1.76
C ALA A 20 14.88 -0.96 1.22
N VAL A 21 14.53 0.07 1.97
CA VAL A 21 13.35 0.90 1.69
C VAL A 21 13.77 2.29 1.25
N LYS A 22 13.14 2.79 0.19
CA LYS A 22 13.29 4.17 -0.29
C LYS A 22 11.92 4.76 -0.54
N GLY A 23 11.77 6.05 -0.25
CA GLY A 23 10.53 6.78 -0.50
C GLY A 23 10.60 7.57 -1.79
N GLU A 24 9.43 7.78 -2.39
CA GLU A 24 9.27 8.66 -3.56
C GLU A 24 10.22 8.35 -4.71
N ILE A 25 10.31 7.08 -5.08
CA ILE A 25 11.07 6.65 -6.25
C ILE A 25 10.15 6.70 -7.47
N GLY A 26 10.46 7.64 -8.39
CA GLY A 26 9.62 7.84 -9.55
C GLY A 26 8.21 8.24 -9.12
N ALA A 27 7.21 7.50 -9.57
CA ALA A 27 5.81 7.74 -9.20
C ALA A 27 5.37 6.93 -7.99
N CYS A 28 6.26 6.15 -7.38
CA CYS A 28 5.93 5.26 -6.25
C CYS A 28 6.18 5.96 -4.92
N ASP A 29 5.26 5.81 -3.97
CA ASP A 29 5.39 6.40 -2.64
C ASP A 29 6.47 5.71 -1.80
N VAL A 30 6.50 4.38 -1.82
CA VAL A 30 7.49 3.59 -1.09
C VAL A 30 7.90 2.41 -1.96
N VAL A 31 9.20 2.16 -2.05
CA VAL A 31 9.74 1.01 -2.77
C VAL A 31 10.66 0.24 -1.83
N GLY A 32 10.43 -1.06 -1.71
CA GLY A 32 11.30 -1.96 -0.95
C GLY A 32 11.96 -2.97 -1.86
N VAL A 33 13.26 -3.15 -1.71
CA VAL A 33 14.04 -4.09 -2.52
C VAL A 33 14.74 -5.08 -1.60
N ARG A 34 14.69 -6.36 -1.96
CA ARG A 34 15.35 -7.42 -1.20
C ARG A 34 15.97 -8.42 -2.17
N GLY A 35 17.31 -8.41 -2.26
CA GLY A 35 18.05 -9.31 -3.15
C GLY A 35 17.60 -9.17 -4.60
N ALA A 36 17.39 -10.30 -5.27
CA ALA A 36 16.96 -10.34 -6.66
C ALA A 36 15.44 -10.48 -6.81
N GLU A 37 14.68 -10.37 -5.71
CA GLU A 37 13.23 -10.47 -5.74
C GLU A 37 12.62 -9.23 -6.40
N ASP A 38 11.38 -9.36 -6.87
CA ASP A 38 10.64 -8.21 -7.39
C ASP A 38 10.50 -7.14 -6.32
N ALA A 39 10.61 -5.89 -6.72
CA ALA A 39 10.47 -4.77 -5.81
C ALA A 39 9.04 -4.74 -5.25
N VAL A 40 8.93 -4.42 -3.96
CA VAL A 40 7.63 -4.19 -3.32
C VAL A 40 7.31 -2.70 -3.46
N VAL A 41 6.16 -2.39 -4.01
CA VAL A 41 5.67 -1.02 -4.15
C VAL A 41 4.49 -0.82 -3.22
N VAL A 42 4.54 0.21 -2.38
CA VAL A 42 3.44 0.54 -1.48
C VAL A 42 2.96 1.96 -1.79
N GLU A 43 1.68 2.09 -2.09
CA GLU A 43 1.04 3.40 -2.28
C GLU A 43 0.39 3.81 -0.97
N LEU A 44 0.66 5.03 -0.53
CA LEU A 44 0.19 5.56 0.74
C LEU A 44 -0.94 6.56 0.52
N LYS A 45 -1.99 6.47 1.33
CA LYS A 45 -3.09 7.42 1.29
C LYS A 45 -3.73 7.51 2.67
N GLU A 46 -4.23 8.70 3.02
CA GLU A 46 -4.95 8.86 4.29
C GLU A 46 -6.20 8.01 4.35
N ARG A 47 -6.87 7.83 3.21
CA ARG A 47 -8.10 7.04 3.13
C ARG A 47 -8.14 6.26 1.82
N LEU A 48 -8.78 5.12 1.87
CA LEU A 48 -9.04 4.34 0.67
C LEU A 48 -10.06 5.09 -0.19
N ASN A 49 -9.71 5.33 -1.44
CA ASN A 49 -10.60 5.96 -2.42
C ASN A 49 -10.32 5.42 -3.81
N PHE A 50 -11.14 5.82 -4.77
CA PHE A 50 -11.03 5.32 -6.14
C PHE A 50 -9.69 5.72 -6.80
N ALA A 51 -9.24 6.93 -6.56
CA ALA A 51 -7.97 7.40 -7.11
C ALA A 51 -6.80 6.54 -6.63
N LEU A 52 -6.80 6.15 -5.35
CA LEU A 52 -5.77 5.28 -4.79
C LEU A 52 -5.77 3.91 -5.50
N LEU A 53 -6.95 3.35 -5.74
CA LEU A 53 -7.06 2.07 -6.43
C LEU A 53 -6.50 2.16 -7.85
N LEU A 54 -6.82 3.22 -8.57
CA LEU A 54 -6.30 3.42 -9.93
C LEU A 54 -4.79 3.58 -9.92
N GLN A 55 -4.23 4.31 -8.97
CA GLN A 55 -2.79 4.45 -8.83
C GLN A 55 -2.14 3.10 -8.57
N ALA A 56 -2.70 2.31 -7.64
CA ALA A 56 -2.14 1.01 -7.30
C ALA A 56 -2.16 0.06 -8.51
N VAL A 57 -3.25 0.04 -9.27
CA VAL A 57 -3.35 -0.79 -10.47
C VAL A 57 -2.31 -0.37 -11.49
N ASP A 58 -2.09 0.95 -11.65
CA ASP A 58 -1.08 1.47 -12.58
C ASP A 58 0.33 1.00 -12.19
N ARG A 59 0.63 0.93 -10.88
CA ARG A 59 1.94 0.47 -10.41
C ARG A 59 2.23 -0.98 -10.73
N LEU A 60 1.20 -1.78 -11.03
CA LEU A 60 1.41 -3.17 -11.45
C LEU A 60 2.20 -3.26 -12.77
N ASN A 61 2.28 -2.17 -13.53
CA ASN A 61 3.14 -2.10 -14.71
C ASN A 61 4.62 -2.03 -14.32
N ILE A 62 4.94 -1.69 -13.07
CA ILE A 62 6.30 -1.56 -12.57
C ILE A 62 6.72 -2.84 -11.85
N SER A 63 5.83 -3.40 -11.03
CA SER A 63 6.12 -4.59 -10.24
C SER A 63 4.83 -5.36 -9.98
N PRO A 64 4.90 -6.71 -9.89
CA PRO A 64 3.73 -7.50 -9.51
C PRO A 64 3.39 -7.41 -8.02
N LEU A 65 4.28 -6.86 -7.19
CA LEU A 65 4.10 -6.76 -5.74
C LEU A 65 3.70 -5.34 -5.35
N VAL A 66 2.43 -5.01 -5.56
CA VAL A 66 1.89 -3.69 -5.23
C VAL A 66 0.93 -3.81 -4.06
N TYR A 67 1.17 -2.99 -3.03
CA TYR A 67 0.37 -2.94 -1.83
C TYR A 67 -0.18 -1.54 -1.64
N VAL A 68 -1.24 -1.45 -0.87
CA VAL A 68 -1.87 -0.19 -0.52
C VAL A 68 -1.89 -0.08 0.99
N ALA A 69 -1.45 1.06 1.51
CA ALA A 69 -1.52 1.37 2.93
C ALA A 69 -2.37 2.62 3.12
N PHE A 70 -3.38 2.54 3.95
CA PHE A 70 -4.25 3.67 4.24
C PHE A 70 -4.70 3.60 5.70
N ARG A 71 -5.24 4.71 6.17
CA ARG A 71 -5.69 4.84 7.54
C ARG A 71 -7.21 4.70 7.60
N ILE A 72 -7.68 4.00 8.64
CA ILE A 72 -9.11 3.95 8.91
C ILE A 72 -9.45 5.20 9.73
N GLY A 73 -10.34 6.03 9.19
CA GLY A 73 -10.73 7.27 9.84
C GLY A 73 -11.42 7.05 11.16
N LYS A 74 -11.32 8.06 12.02
CA LYS A 74 -11.97 8.05 13.32
C LYS A 74 -13.48 7.92 13.12
N GLY A 75 -14.09 6.97 13.82
CA GLY A 75 -15.52 6.72 13.69
C GLY A 75 -15.90 5.81 12.53
N GLN A 76 -14.93 5.35 11.74
CA GLN A 76 -15.19 4.50 10.57
C GLN A 76 -14.82 3.04 10.78
N SER A 77 -14.35 2.67 11.97
CA SER A 77 -13.91 1.30 12.25
C SER A 77 -15.01 0.26 12.05
N ALA A 78 -16.25 0.59 12.42
CA ALA A 78 -17.38 -0.32 12.25
C ALA A 78 -17.69 -0.55 10.77
N THR A 79 -17.68 0.52 9.96
CA THR A 79 -17.90 0.43 8.52
C THR A 79 -16.80 -0.41 7.86
N TRP A 80 -15.55 -0.19 8.26
CA TRP A 80 -14.43 -0.97 7.77
C TRP A 80 -14.63 -2.46 8.08
N ARG A 81 -14.94 -2.79 9.33
CA ARG A 81 -15.14 -4.18 9.72
C ARG A 81 -16.25 -4.88 8.93
N SER A 82 -17.34 -4.17 8.64
CA SER A 82 -18.44 -4.74 7.89
C SER A 82 -18.12 -4.94 6.41
N ARG A 83 -17.18 -4.16 5.86
CA ARG A 83 -16.82 -4.21 4.44
C ARG A 83 -15.48 -4.88 4.18
N ARG A 84 -14.77 -5.28 5.21
CA ARG A 84 -13.40 -5.80 5.09
C ARG A 84 -13.30 -6.96 4.10
N LYS A 85 -14.21 -7.91 4.18
CA LYS A 85 -14.19 -9.08 3.29
C LYS A 85 -14.33 -8.68 1.82
N GLN A 86 -15.23 -7.73 1.55
CA GLN A 86 -15.47 -7.25 0.18
C GLN A 86 -14.25 -6.50 -0.35
N VAL A 87 -13.63 -5.67 0.47
CA VAL A 87 -12.43 -4.91 0.08
C VAL A 87 -11.27 -5.86 -0.20
N LEU A 88 -11.03 -6.84 0.67
CA LEU A 88 -9.96 -7.81 0.47
C LEU A 88 -10.20 -8.66 -0.78
N SER A 89 -11.46 -9.03 -1.06
CA SER A 89 -11.81 -9.77 -2.26
C SER A 89 -11.50 -8.95 -3.52
N LEU A 90 -11.87 -7.65 -3.50
CA LEU A 90 -11.58 -6.76 -4.62
C LEU A 90 -10.09 -6.64 -4.86
N PHE A 91 -9.31 -6.41 -3.81
CA PHE A 91 -7.86 -6.28 -3.93
C PHE A 91 -7.23 -7.55 -4.48
N ARG A 92 -7.70 -8.71 -4.04
CA ARG A 92 -7.19 -9.98 -4.55
C ARG A 92 -7.44 -10.12 -6.04
N ARG A 93 -8.62 -9.74 -6.51
CA ARG A 93 -8.97 -9.79 -7.94
C ARG A 93 -8.16 -8.81 -8.77
N LEU A 94 -7.77 -7.69 -8.20
CA LEU A 94 -6.93 -6.69 -8.85
C LEU A 94 -5.45 -7.05 -8.81
N GLY A 95 -5.08 -8.05 -8.01
CA GLY A 95 -3.68 -8.42 -7.83
C GLY A 95 -2.94 -7.48 -6.88
N LEU A 96 -3.66 -6.81 -6.01
CA LEU A 96 -3.10 -5.86 -5.04
C LEU A 96 -3.05 -6.47 -3.64
N GLY A 97 -2.08 -6.01 -2.83
CA GLY A 97 -2.03 -6.30 -1.42
C GLY A 97 -2.55 -5.13 -0.58
N LEU A 98 -2.81 -5.41 0.66
CA LEU A 98 -3.35 -4.42 1.58
C LEU A 98 -2.56 -4.41 2.89
#